data_c06154a76b22cebbaf2c393a6c8f0d65
#
_entry.id   c06154a76b22cebbaf2c393a6c8f0d65
#
_cell.length_a   1.000
_cell.length_b   1.000
_cell.length_c   1.000
_cell.angle_alpha   90.00
_cell.angle_beta   90.00
_cell.angle_gamma   90.00
#
_symmetry.space_group_name_H-M   'P 1'
#
loop_
_entity.id
_entity.type
_entity.pdbx_description
1 polymer ?
#
loop_
_entity_poly.entity_id
_entity_poly.type
_entity_poly.pdbx_seq_one_letter_code
_entity_poly.pdbx_strand_id
1 'polypeptide(L)'
;TVLVPTNKSGSITGSLFLDDGNGATAQEVFMLEVMTRKYEVTWKTMELEYSWDEYLAQGEEWQGNITPGSEGRVLDFEGVLTLDQDLLAPQDNFTLNLFIVDDNFKRSDQTAGANLTSNESATATVAGDGLNGFGEDGIFESDSEEALMAFLLSNPNERSGQGDWVWSVVAQQADPDPLFEGAPDPDPGNDWSLIIIVKVHVPQLVEIAYE
;
A
#
# COMPACT_ATOMS: atom_id res chain seq x y z
N THR A 1 -31.34 -14.71 -31.84
CA THR A 1 -30.78 -14.32 -30.50
C THR A 1 -29.99 -13.04 -30.71
N VAL A 2 -30.32 -12.00 -29.96
CA VAL A 2 -29.57 -10.75 -29.92
C VAL A 2 -28.79 -10.74 -28.63
N LEU A 3 -27.47 -10.58 -28.71
CA LEU A 3 -26.58 -10.46 -27.55
C LEU A 3 -26.28 -8.97 -27.35
N VAL A 4 -26.63 -8.45 -26.20
CA VAL A 4 -26.32 -7.07 -25.82
C VAL A 4 -25.27 -7.14 -24.70
N PRO A 5 -24.01 -6.84 -25.00
CA PRO A 5 -22.99 -6.80 -23.93
C PRO A 5 -23.27 -5.59 -23.02
N THR A 6 -23.38 -5.85 -21.73
CA THR A 6 -23.59 -4.81 -20.73
C THR A 6 -22.51 -4.91 -19.67
N ASN A 7 -21.91 -3.79 -19.35
CA ASN A 7 -20.90 -3.64 -18.29
C ASN A 7 -21.32 -2.62 -17.22
N LYS A 8 -22.54 -2.14 -17.31
CA LYS A 8 -23.15 -1.22 -16.34
C LYS A 8 -24.60 -1.56 -16.13
N SER A 9 -25.08 -1.36 -14.93
CA SER A 9 -26.50 -1.41 -14.61
C SER A 9 -27.27 -0.24 -15.22
N GLY A 10 -28.55 -0.41 -15.43
CA GLY A 10 -29.45 0.61 -15.97
C GLY A 10 -30.43 0.08 -16.98
N SER A 11 -31.23 0.97 -17.55
CA SER A 11 -32.23 0.64 -18.55
C SER A 11 -31.69 0.83 -19.96
N ILE A 12 -31.88 -0.18 -20.81
CA ILE A 12 -31.55 -0.17 -22.22
C ILE A 12 -32.85 -0.22 -23.00
N THR A 13 -33.12 0.81 -23.80
CA THR A 13 -34.26 0.83 -24.72
C THR A 13 -33.77 0.54 -26.14
N GLY A 14 -34.37 -0.41 -26.79
CA GLY A 14 -34.08 -0.76 -28.16
C GLY A 14 -35.34 -0.90 -28.99
N SER A 15 -35.19 -0.90 -30.31
CA SER A 15 -36.27 -1.23 -31.23
C SER A 15 -35.82 -2.29 -32.22
N LEU A 16 -36.68 -3.28 -32.43
CA LEU A 16 -36.52 -4.26 -33.47
C LEU A 16 -37.35 -3.80 -34.69
N PHE A 17 -36.70 -3.66 -35.82
CA PHE A 17 -37.32 -3.32 -37.08
C PHE A 17 -37.28 -4.52 -38.01
N LEU A 18 -38.41 -4.89 -38.52
CA LEU A 18 -38.56 -5.98 -39.47
C LEU A 18 -39.07 -5.40 -40.79
N ASP A 19 -38.47 -5.81 -41.90
CA ASP A 19 -38.87 -5.51 -43.28
C ASP A 19 -38.93 -6.83 -44.05
N ASP A 20 -40.06 -7.12 -44.67
CA ASP A 20 -40.28 -8.34 -45.45
C ASP A 20 -39.73 -8.25 -46.88
N GLY A 21 -39.14 -7.12 -47.25
CA GLY A 21 -38.64 -6.86 -48.62
C GLY A 21 -39.72 -6.60 -49.68
N ASN A 22 -41.00 -6.67 -49.28
CA ASN A 22 -42.15 -6.44 -50.16
C ASN A 22 -42.92 -5.17 -49.78
N GLY A 23 -42.39 -4.37 -48.89
CA GLY A 23 -42.97 -3.11 -48.43
C GLY A 23 -43.77 -3.19 -47.12
N ALA A 24 -43.91 -4.36 -46.53
CA ALA A 24 -44.46 -4.47 -45.18
C ALA A 24 -43.36 -4.34 -44.12
N THR A 25 -43.58 -3.45 -43.17
CA THR A 25 -42.65 -3.19 -42.07
C THR A 25 -43.32 -3.33 -40.70
N ALA A 26 -42.61 -3.81 -39.72
CA ALA A 26 -43.06 -3.85 -38.33
C ALA A 26 -41.94 -3.35 -37.42
N GLN A 27 -42.30 -2.61 -36.39
CA GLN A 27 -41.37 -2.15 -35.35
C GLN A 27 -41.92 -2.53 -33.97
N GLU A 28 -41.04 -3.09 -33.15
CA GLU A 28 -41.32 -3.38 -31.75
C GLU A 28 -40.29 -2.67 -30.89
N VAL A 29 -40.74 -2.02 -29.83
CA VAL A 29 -39.85 -1.36 -28.85
C VAL A 29 -39.75 -2.25 -27.62
N PHE A 30 -38.56 -2.47 -27.15
CA PHE A 30 -38.31 -3.23 -25.93
C PHE A 30 -37.47 -2.43 -24.96
N MET A 31 -37.65 -2.71 -23.68
CA MET A 31 -36.82 -2.21 -22.59
C MET A 31 -36.24 -3.39 -21.84
N LEU A 32 -34.95 -3.32 -21.61
CA LEU A 32 -34.20 -4.25 -20.75
C LEU A 32 -33.68 -3.51 -19.55
N GLU A 33 -33.89 -4.05 -18.37
CA GLU A 33 -33.23 -3.57 -17.17
C GLU A 33 -32.05 -4.48 -16.85
N VAL A 34 -30.89 -3.88 -16.73
CA VAL A 34 -29.67 -4.54 -16.30
C VAL A 34 -29.49 -4.22 -14.82
N MET A 35 -29.57 -5.24 -14.00
CA MET A 35 -29.41 -5.12 -12.55
C MET A 35 -27.92 -5.01 -12.17
N THR A 36 -27.64 -4.34 -11.07
CA THR A 36 -26.34 -4.43 -10.42
C THR A 36 -26.07 -5.87 -9.96
N ARG A 37 -24.82 -6.24 -9.82
CA ARG A 37 -24.44 -7.51 -9.18
C ARG A 37 -24.46 -7.36 -7.66
N LYS A 38 -24.73 -8.45 -6.96
CA LYS A 38 -24.64 -8.50 -5.51
C LYS A 38 -23.40 -9.24 -5.07
N TYR A 39 -22.73 -8.68 -4.09
CA TYR A 39 -21.52 -9.27 -3.51
C TYR A 39 -21.66 -9.35 -2.00
N GLU A 40 -21.36 -10.54 -1.47
CA GLU A 40 -21.07 -10.68 -0.06
C GLU A 40 -19.61 -10.26 0.16
N VAL A 41 -19.41 -9.30 1.03
CA VAL A 41 -18.09 -8.77 1.40
C VAL A 41 -17.76 -9.22 2.81
N THR A 42 -16.63 -9.85 2.97
CA THR A 42 -16.03 -10.16 4.26
C THR A 42 -14.60 -9.59 4.30
N TRP A 43 -14.14 -9.19 5.47
CA TRP A 43 -12.83 -8.60 5.61
C TRP A 43 -11.88 -9.49 6.38
N LYS A 44 -10.60 -9.51 5.95
CA LYS A 44 -9.53 -10.25 6.63
C LYS A 44 -8.34 -9.36 6.88
N THR A 45 -7.79 -9.44 8.08
CA THR A 45 -6.50 -8.81 8.38
C THR A 45 -5.38 -9.72 7.89
N MET A 46 -4.43 -9.13 7.18
CA MET A 46 -3.22 -9.78 6.67
C MET A 46 -2.01 -8.95 7.04
N GLU A 47 -0.85 -9.60 7.13
CA GLU A 47 0.44 -8.95 7.30
C GLU A 47 1.21 -9.04 5.99
N LEU A 48 1.72 -7.90 5.53
CA LEU A 48 2.65 -7.78 4.42
C LEU A 48 4.02 -7.53 5.00
N GLU A 49 4.99 -8.33 4.57
CA GLU A 49 6.38 -8.20 5.01
C GLU A 49 7.26 -7.78 3.85
N TYR A 50 8.09 -6.79 4.09
CA TYR A 50 9.11 -6.30 3.17
C TYR A 50 10.45 -6.32 3.89
N SER A 51 11.53 -6.75 3.22
CA SER A 51 12.84 -6.83 3.82
C SER A 51 13.95 -6.48 2.84
N TRP A 52 15.00 -5.84 3.35
CA TRP A 52 16.22 -5.49 2.63
C TRP A 52 17.43 -5.68 3.55
N ASP A 53 18.52 -6.12 2.96
CA ASP A 53 19.82 -6.28 3.60
C ASP A 53 20.89 -5.77 2.64
N GLU A 54 21.62 -4.72 3.01
CA GLU A 54 22.65 -4.12 2.16
C GLU A 54 23.75 -3.48 3.01
N TYR A 55 24.86 -3.12 2.36
CA TYR A 55 25.91 -2.29 2.94
C TYR A 55 25.71 -0.85 2.46
N LEU A 56 25.97 0.11 3.34
CA LEU A 56 25.89 1.53 3.04
C LEU A 56 27.10 2.26 3.59
N ALA A 57 27.85 2.93 2.70
CA ALA A 57 29.00 3.73 3.10
C ALA A 57 28.55 5.08 3.69
N GLN A 58 29.43 5.66 4.51
CA GLN A 58 29.19 6.97 5.12
C GLN A 58 28.81 8.05 4.09
N GLY A 59 27.72 8.76 4.38
CA GLY A 59 27.20 9.83 3.51
C GLY A 59 26.34 9.33 2.36
N GLU A 60 26.11 8.02 2.25
CA GLU A 60 25.21 7.43 1.28
C GLU A 60 23.79 7.28 1.83
N GLU A 61 22.84 7.14 0.90
CA GLU A 61 21.43 6.93 1.18
C GLU A 61 20.90 5.80 0.29
N TRP A 62 20.17 4.88 0.91
CA TRP A 62 19.33 3.90 0.23
C TRP A 62 17.86 4.31 0.28
N GLN A 63 17.11 3.98 -0.76
CA GLN A 63 15.66 4.20 -0.82
C GLN A 63 14.92 2.98 -1.33
N GLY A 64 13.82 2.63 -0.67
CA GLY A 64 12.89 1.58 -1.07
C GLY A 64 11.45 2.10 -1.14
N ASN A 65 10.72 1.71 -2.19
CA ASN A 65 9.34 2.12 -2.41
C ASN A 65 8.41 0.93 -2.24
N ILE A 66 7.32 1.13 -1.49
CA ILE A 66 6.23 0.16 -1.35
C ILE A 66 4.88 0.87 -1.45
N THR A 67 3.84 0.13 -1.80
CA THR A 67 2.46 0.63 -1.91
C THR A 67 1.50 -0.32 -1.17
N PRO A 68 1.60 -0.42 0.16
CA PRO A 68 0.83 -1.40 0.92
C PRO A 68 -0.68 -1.19 0.81
N GLY A 69 -1.12 0.02 0.56
CA GLY A 69 -2.53 0.37 0.36
C GLY A 69 -3.15 -0.21 -0.91
N SER A 70 -2.36 -0.75 -1.86
CA SER A 70 -2.87 -1.45 -3.04
C SER A 70 -3.49 -2.81 -2.68
N GLU A 71 -3.07 -3.41 -1.59
CA GLU A 71 -3.54 -4.73 -1.14
C GLU A 71 -4.78 -4.64 -0.24
N GLY A 72 -4.95 -3.54 0.48
CA GLY A 72 -6.05 -3.35 1.41
C GLY A 72 -5.95 -2.04 2.19
N ARG A 73 -6.85 -1.83 3.15
CA ARG A 73 -6.75 -0.70 4.07
C ARG A 73 -5.60 -0.90 5.04
N VAL A 74 -4.66 0.02 5.06
CA VAL A 74 -3.54 -0.03 6.01
C VAL A 74 -4.05 0.26 7.42
N LEU A 75 -3.85 -0.65 8.34
CA LEU A 75 -4.24 -0.49 9.75
C LEU A 75 -3.10 0.04 10.60
N ASP A 76 -1.99 -0.67 10.59
CA ASP A 76 -0.78 -0.32 11.33
C ASP A 76 0.48 -0.80 10.58
N PHE A 77 1.62 -0.32 11.00
CA PHE A 77 2.90 -0.75 10.46
C PHE A 77 4.02 -0.58 11.49
N GLU A 78 5.06 -1.35 11.30
CA GLU A 78 6.33 -1.24 12.02
C GLU A 78 7.47 -1.49 11.05
N GLY A 79 8.45 -0.58 11.00
CA GLY A 79 9.71 -0.74 10.28
C GLY A 79 10.86 -0.74 11.27
N VAL A 80 11.68 -1.78 11.26
CA VAL A 80 12.82 -1.95 12.14
C VAL A 80 14.09 -1.99 11.34
N LEU A 81 14.94 -0.98 11.51
CA LEU A 81 16.30 -0.94 11.02
C LEU A 81 17.22 -1.57 12.06
N THR A 82 18.07 -2.50 11.64
CA THR A 82 19.11 -3.10 12.45
C THR A 82 20.46 -2.86 11.79
N LEU A 83 21.45 -2.45 12.56
CA LEU A 83 22.84 -2.28 12.12
C LEU A 83 23.69 -3.40 12.71
N ASP A 84 24.66 -3.85 11.95
CA ASP A 84 25.66 -4.78 12.46
C ASP A 84 26.56 -4.12 13.50
N GLN A 85 27.19 -4.94 14.32
CA GLN A 85 28.03 -4.47 15.38
C GLN A 85 29.34 -3.90 14.82
N ASP A 86 29.62 -2.64 15.12
CA ASP A 86 30.91 -2.03 14.88
C ASP A 86 31.75 -2.00 16.16
N LEU A 87 32.90 -2.64 16.13
CA LEU A 87 33.80 -2.76 17.24
C LEU A 87 34.86 -1.65 17.28
N LEU A 88 34.99 -0.89 16.21
CA LEU A 88 36.00 0.16 16.07
C LEU A 88 35.30 1.53 16.14
N ALA A 89 35.99 2.48 16.75
CA ALA A 89 35.53 3.87 16.77
C ALA A 89 36.14 4.66 15.60
N PRO A 90 35.45 5.63 15.04
CA PRO A 90 34.13 6.13 15.38
C PRO A 90 33.00 5.17 14.95
N GLN A 91 31.95 5.10 15.74
CA GLN A 91 30.79 4.27 15.44
C GLN A 91 29.88 4.94 14.40
N ASP A 92 29.28 4.12 13.54
CA ASP A 92 28.37 4.59 12.53
C ASP A 92 27.04 5.07 13.11
N ASN A 93 26.46 6.06 12.45
CA ASN A 93 25.15 6.60 12.78
C ASN A 93 24.26 6.56 11.55
N PHE A 94 23.19 5.77 11.65
CA PHE A 94 22.20 5.63 10.60
C PHE A 94 20.87 6.24 11.00
N THR A 95 20.14 6.75 10.04
CA THR A 95 18.80 7.28 10.24
C THR A 95 17.82 6.56 9.33
N LEU A 96 16.76 6.02 9.91
CA LEU A 96 15.62 5.47 9.21
C LEU A 96 14.56 6.56 9.05
N ASN A 97 14.12 6.79 7.81
CA ASN A 97 13.04 7.70 7.51
C ASN A 97 11.92 6.98 6.78
N LEU A 98 10.69 7.41 7.04
CA LEU A 98 9.52 7.07 6.25
C LEU A 98 8.86 8.34 5.74
N PHE A 99 8.61 8.37 4.45
CA PHE A 99 7.86 9.40 3.79
C PHE A 99 6.65 8.80 3.08
N ILE A 100 5.44 9.18 3.48
CA ILE A 100 4.20 8.71 2.87
C ILE A 100 3.70 9.79 1.93
N VAL A 101 3.61 9.46 0.64
CA VAL A 101 3.04 10.31 -0.40
C VAL A 101 1.63 9.85 -0.66
N ASP A 102 0.68 10.52 -0.08
CA ASP A 102 -0.75 10.17 -0.11
C ASP A 102 -1.57 11.43 -0.37
N ASP A 103 -2.63 11.29 -1.14
CA ASP A 103 -3.49 12.42 -1.52
C ASP A 103 -4.27 12.99 -0.36
N ASN A 104 -4.57 12.20 0.65
CA ASN A 104 -5.39 12.62 1.78
C ASN A 104 -4.61 12.78 3.06
N PHE A 105 -3.63 11.96 3.25
CA PHE A 105 -2.79 12.00 4.42
C PHE A 105 -1.52 12.73 4.09
N LYS A 106 -1.51 13.96 4.41
CA LYS A 106 -0.33 14.77 4.27
C LYS A 106 0.71 14.32 5.23
N ARG A 107 1.44 13.39 4.98
CA ARG A 107 2.42 12.95 5.55
C ARG A 107 3.15 13.23 6.22
N SER A 108 3.84 12.44 6.61
CA SER A 108 4.72 12.79 7.55
C SER A 108 6.03 12.21 7.42
N ASP A 109 7.01 12.90 7.84
CA ASP A 109 8.27 12.37 8.08
C ASP A 109 8.27 11.75 9.44
N GLN A 110 8.46 10.49 9.53
CA GLN A 110 8.82 9.83 10.78
C GLN A 110 10.28 9.46 10.67
N THR A 111 11.05 9.89 11.65
CA THR A 111 12.48 9.69 11.65
C THR A 111 12.88 8.97 12.92
N ALA A 112 13.70 7.95 12.79
CA ALA A 112 14.33 7.27 13.89
C ALA A 112 15.83 7.11 13.60
N GLY A 113 16.65 7.25 14.59
CA GLY A 113 18.09 7.08 14.51
C GLY A 113 18.56 5.80 15.19
N ALA A 114 19.62 5.20 14.70
CA ALA A 114 20.29 4.10 15.35
C ALA A 114 21.79 4.40 15.44
N ASN A 115 22.35 4.16 16.61
CA ASN A 115 23.79 4.27 16.85
C ASN A 115 24.30 2.92 17.30
N LEU A 116 25.42 2.49 16.71
CA LEU A 116 26.10 1.30 17.18
C LEU A 116 26.82 1.59 18.48
N THR A 117 26.73 0.68 19.40
CA THR A 117 27.53 0.68 20.63
C THR A 117 28.56 -0.43 20.56
N SER A 118 29.63 -0.30 21.34
CA SER A 118 30.82 -1.12 21.21
C SER A 118 30.62 -2.64 21.31
N ASN A 119 29.47 -3.10 21.78
CA ASN A 119 29.26 -4.53 22.03
C ASN A 119 27.93 -5.09 21.54
N GLU A 120 27.04 -4.29 20.94
CA GLU A 120 25.69 -4.72 20.58
C GLU A 120 25.24 -4.10 19.24
N SER A 121 24.48 -4.84 18.48
CA SER A 121 23.78 -4.29 17.32
C SER A 121 22.77 -3.25 17.77
N ALA A 122 22.68 -2.14 17.05
CA ALA A 122 21.73 -1.09 17.31
C ALA A 122 20.50 -1.24 16.45
N THR A 123 19.34 -0.82 16.96
CA THR A 123 18.09 -0.82 16.21
C THR A 123 17.40 0.52 16.27
N ALA A 124 16.72 0.87 15.17
CA ALA A 124 15.82 2.01 15.11
C ALA A 124 14.45 1.55 14.61
N THR A 125 13.38 2.07 15.19
CA THR A 125 12.01 1.70 14.81
C THR A 125 11.21 2.91 14.41
N VAL A 126 10.47 2.78 13.30
CA VAL A 126 9.44 3.72 12.86
C VAL A 126 8.12 2.95 12.77
N ALA A 127 7.11 3.38 13.48
CA ALA A 127 5.83 2.70 13.54
C ALA A 127 4.65 3.68 13.52
N GLY A 128 3.48 3.17 13.13
CA GLY A 128 2.22 3.90 13.18
C GLY A 128 1.05 2.94 13.30
N ASP A 129 0.08 3.31 14.13
CA ASP A 129 -1.11 2.52 14.40
C ASP A 129 -2.39 3.33 14.20
N GLY A 130 -3.51 2.62 14.01
CA GLY A 130 -4.82 3.22 13.88
C GLY A 130 -4.97 4.11 12.65
N LEU A 131 -4.27 3.82 11.56
CA LEU A 131 -4.30 4.64 10.35
C LEU A 131 -5.68 4.67 9.71
N ASN A 132 -6.36 3.52 9.66
CA ASN A 132 -7.71 3.41 9.12
C ASN A 132 -8.58 2.51 9.99
N GLY A 133 -9.91 2.68 9.85
CA GLY A 133 -10.88 1.82 10.50
C GLY A 133 -11.02 0.45 9.80
N PHE A 134 -11.54 -0.51 10.56
CA PHE A 134 -11.92 -1.80 10.00
C PHE A 134 -13.08 -1.65 9.03
N GLY A 135 -13.08 -2.47 7.96
CA GLY A 135 -14.23 -2.57 7.07
C GLY A 135 -15.35 -3.40 7.72
N GLU A 136 -16.58 -3.12 7.32
CA GLU A 136 -17.75 -3.85 7.79
C GLU A 136 -18.13 -4.94 6.79
N ASP A 137 -18.39 -6.14 7.29
CA ASP A 137 -18.96 -7.23 6.50
C ASP A 137 -20.39 -6.89 6.07
N GLY A 138 -20.80 -7.32 4.89
CA GLY A 138 -22.14 -7.06 4.42
C GLY A 138 -22.39 -7.44 2.96
N ILE A 139 -23.62 -7.14 2.50
CA ILE A 139 -24.00 -7.31 1.10
C ILE A 139 -23.98 -5.95 0.43
N PHE A 140 -23.25 -5.88 -0.68
CA PHE A 140 -23.09 -4.67 -1.47
C PHE A 140 -23.55 -4.91 -2.90
N GLU A 141 -24.01 -3.86 -3.55
CA GLU A 141 -24.37 -3.87 -4.96
C GLU A 141 -23.38 -3.04 -5.78
N SER A 142 -22.91 -3.59 -6.89
CA SER A 142 -21.99 -2.92 -7.79
C SER A 142 -22.12 -3.43 -9.22
N ASP A 143 -21.68 -2.65 -10.20
CA ASP A 143 -21.64 -3.05 -11.59
C ASP A 143 -20.58 -4.15 -11.85
N SER A 144 -19.49 -4.13 -11.07
CA SER A 144 -18.41 -5.12 -11.16
C SER A 144 -17.69 -5.29 -9.84
N GLU A 145 -16.90 -6.36 -9.73
CA GLU A 145 -16.02 -6.63 -8.60
C GLU A 145 -14.95 -5.54 -8.45
N GLU A 146 -14.34 -5.11 -9.56
CA GLU A 146 -13.31 -4.07 -9.57
C GLU A 146 -13.87 -2.73 -9.10
N ALA A 147 -15.10 -2.39 -9.51
CA ALA A 147 -15.75 -1.15 -9.08
C ALA A 147 -16.06 -1.17 -7.59
N LEU A 148 -16.48 -2.33 -7.06
CA LEU A 148 -16.73 -2.49 -5.64
C LEU A 148 -15.43 -2.44 -4.83
N MET A 149 -14.39 -3.15 -5.29
CA MET A 149 -13.08 -3.12 -4.65
C MET A 149 -12.54 -1.68 -4.56
N ALA A 150 -12.56 -0.97 -5.69
CA ALA A 150 -12.15 0.44 -5.72
C ALA A 150 -12.97 1.31 -4.75
N PHE A 151 -14.27 1.08 -4.65
CA PHE A 151 -15.13 1.80 -3.69
C PHE A 151 -14.74 1.49 -2.24
N LEU A 152 -14.56 0.21 -1.89
CA LEU A 152 -14.24 -0.23 -0.54
C LEU A 152 -12.87 0.30 -0.07
N LEU A 153 -11.89 0.42 -0.98
CA LEU A 153 -10.55 0.91 -0.68
C LEU A 153 -10.42 2.43 -0.80
N SER A 154 -11.36 3.11 -1.47
CA SER A 154 -11.27 4.55 -1.77
C SER A 154 -12.07 5.44 -0.82
N ASN A 155 -12.59 4.92 0.28
CA ASN A 155 -13.34 5.73 1.23
C ASN A 155 -12.48 6.90 1.73
N PRO A 156 -12.88 8.17 1.49
CA PRO A 156 -12.06 9.34 1.80
C PRO A 156 -11.64 9.46 3.26
N ASN A 157 -12.40 8.86 4.19
CA ASN A 157 -12.11 8.89 5.61
C ASN A 157 -11.16 7.77 6.08
N GLU A 158 -10.77 6.89 5.16
CA GLU A 158 -10.00 5.69 5.46
C GLU A 158 -8.87 5.47 4.45
N ARG A 159 -8.26 6.59 4.02
CA ARG A 159 -7.17 6.60 3.04
C ARG A 159 -5.82 6.97 3.62
N SER A 160 -5.68 6.97 4.93
CA SER A 160 -4.40 7.21 5.57
C SER A 160 -3.41 6.10 5.21
N GLY A 161 -2.25 6.49 4.70
CA GLY A 161 -1.21 5.53 4.31
C GLY A 161 -1.52 4.68 3.07
N GLN A 162 -2.53 5.04 2.26
CA GLN A 162 -2.92 4.28 1.07
C GLN A 162 -2.09 4.62 -0.18
N GLY A 163 -1.23 5.62 -0.10
CA GLY A 163 -0.38 6.07 -1.20
C GLY A 163 0.97 5.34 -1.26
N ASP A 164 1.92 6.01 -1.90
CA ASP A 164 3.29 5.51 -2.02
C ASP A 164 4.07 5.77 -0.73
N TRP A 165 4.77 4.78 -0.25
CA TRP A 165 5.66 4.87 0.90
C TRP A 165 7.11 4.80 0.43
N VAL A 166 7.88 5.82 0.78
CA VAL A 166 9.32 5.86 0.53
C VAL A 166 10.03 5.68 1.86
N TRP A 167 10.70 4.57 2.00
CA TRP A 167 11.60 4.32 3.11
C TRP A 167 13.00 4.73 2.69
N SER A 168 13.74 5.40 3.56
CA SER A 168 15.15 5.66 3.34
C SER A 168 15.99 5.33 4.55
N VAL A 169 17.18 4.78 4.26
CA VAL A 169 18.23 4.53 5.24
C VAL A 169 19.39 5.43 4.87
N VAL A 170 19.79 6.30 5.78
CA VAL A 170 20.86 7.27 5.57
C VAL A 170 22.01 6.96 6.50
N ALA A 171 23.17 6.62 5.94
CA ALA A 171 24.41 6.54 6.69
C ALA A 171 24.96 7.96 6.88
N GLN A 172 24.89 8.47 8.08
CA GLN A 172 25.41 9.80 8.39
C GLN A 172 26.94 9.77 8.44
N GLN A 173 27.55 10.93 8.25
CA GLN A 173 28.98 11.02 8.49
C GLN A 173 29.24 10.79 9.98
N ALA A 174 30.20 9.92 10.29
CA ALA A 174 30.63 9.72 11.65
C ALA A 174 31.09 11.05 12.26
N ASP A 175 30.70 11.29 13.51
CA ASP A 175 31.30 12.35 14.28
C ASP A 175 32.78 12.04 14.46
N PRO A 176 33.71 12.98 14.22
CA PRO A 176 35.12 12.72 14.42
C PRO A 176 35.34 12.31 15.85
N ASP A 177 36.05 11.19 16.07
CA ASP A 177 36.41 10.72 17.38
C ASP A 177 37.14 11.84 18.15
N PRO A 178 36.63 12.32 19.28
CA PRO A 178 37.23 13.42 20.03
C PRO A 178 38.63 13.09 20.55
N LEU A 179 39.03 11.81 20.59
CA LEU A 179 40.35 11.40 20.99
C LEU A 179 41.37 11.33 19.84
N PHE A 180 40.89 11.23 18.60
CA PHE A 180 41.71 11.09 17.40
C PHE A 180 41.25 12.01 16.27
N GLU A 181 41.02 13.28 16.55
CA GLU A 181 40.56 14.27 15.59
C GLU A 181 41.41 14.22 14.30
N GLY A 182 40.73 13.86 13.20
CA GLY A 182 41.38 13.75 11.88
C GLY A 182 41.94 12.35 11.55
N ALA A 183 41.76 11.34 12.38
CA ALA A 183 42.04 9.97 11.99
C ALA A 183 40.96 9.51 10.98
N PRO A 184 41.35 8.82 9.89
CA PRO A 184 40.38 8.22 9.00
C PRO A 184 39.63 7.12 9.74
N ASP A 185 38.33 7.04 9.51
CA ASP A 185 37.52 5.91 9.92
C ASP A 185 38.05 4.64 9.26
N PRO A 186 38.41 3.61 10.02
CA PRO A 186 38.93 2.37 9.46
C PRO A 186 37.85 1.52 8.76
N ASP A 187 36.57 1.75 9.10
CA ASP A 187 35.43 1.05 8.54
C ASP A 187 34.30 2.05 8.21
N PRO A 188 34.39 2.73 7.03
CA PRO A 188 33.54 3.88 6.75
C PRO A 188 32.16 3.46 6.22
N GLY A 189 31.40 2.72 6.98
CA GLY A 189 30.06 2.26 6.63
C GLY A 189 29.67 1.00 7.35
N ASN A 190 28.46 0.52 7.14
CA ASN A 190 27.97 -0.64 7.87
C ASN A 190 27.00 -1.48 7.05
N ASP A 191 26.93 -2.76 7.38
CA ASP A 191 25.86 -3.64 6.96
C ASP A 191 24.59 -3.35 7.78
N TRP A 192 23.48 -3.26 7.10
CA TRP A 192 22.20 -3.00 7.70
C TRP A 192 21.10 -3.90 7.17
N SER A 193 20.09 -4.12 7.98
CA SER A 193 18.84 -4.76 7.56
C SER A 193 17.64 -3.92 7.94
N LEU A 194 16.64 -3.89 7.08
CA LEU A 194 15.35 -3.25 7.32
C LEU A 194 14.24 -4.27 7.10
N ILE A 195 13.43 -4.48 8.13
CA ILE A 195 12.22 -5.29 8.05
C ILE A 195 11.04 -4.39 8.31
N ILE A 196 10.06 -4.44 7.41
CA ILE A 196 8.82 -3.68 7.52
C ILE A 196 7.65 -4.65 7.53
N ILE A 197 6.82 -4.57 8.56
CA ILE A 197 5.56 -5.31 8.67
C ILE A 197 4.43 -4.30 8.57
N VAL A 198 3.52 -4.51 7.62
CA VAL A 198 2.33 -3.69 7.45
C VAL A 198 1.09 -4.55 7.60
N LYS A 199 0.20 -4.20 8.52
CA LYS A 199 -1.11 -4.85 8.63
C LYS A 199 -2.11 -4.14 7.75
N VAL A 200 -2.75 -4.94 6.90
CA VAL A 200 -3.78 -4.49 5.98
C VAL A 200 -5.07 -5.25 6.22
N HIS A 201 -6.19 -4.56 6.02
CA HIS A 201 -7.52 -5.13 6.08
C HIS A 201 -8.06 -5.27 4.67
N VAL A 202 -8.15 -6.51 4.20
CA VAL A 202 -8.40 -6.85 2.79
C VAL A 202 -9.84 -7.32 2.61
N PRO A 203 -10.64 -6.69 1.73
CA PRO A 203 -11.98 -7.17 1.43
C PRO A 203 -11.93 -8.43 0.56
N GLN A 204 -12.74 -9.40 0.94
CA GLN A 204 -12.97 -10.63 0.16
C GLN A 204 -14.38 -10.54 -0.42
N LEU A 205 -14.51 -10.65 -1.73
CA LEU A 205 -15.77 -10.50 -2.44
C LEU A 205 -16.24 -11.85 -2.99
N VAL A 206 -17.51 -12.16 -2.77
CA VAL A 206 -18.16 -13.34 -3.36
C VAL A 206 -19.45 -12.88 -4.04
N GLU A 207 -19.54 -13.04 -5.36
CA GLU A 207 -20.76 -12.73 -6.09
C GLU A 207 -21.87 -13.70 -5.70
N ILE A 208 -23.03 -13.17 -5.34
CA ILE A 208 -24.22 -13.96 -4.98
C ILE A 208 -25.31 -13.78 -6.02
N ALA A 209 -25.97 -14.87 -6.39
CA ALA A 209 -27.06 -14.84 -7.34
C ALA A 209 -28.28 -14.11 -6.78
N TYR A 210 -29.03 -13.46 -7.64
CA TYR A 210 -30.39 -13.02 -7.32
C TYR A 210 -31.28 -14.26 -7.21
N GLU A 211 -31.99 -14.42 -6.10
CA GLU A 211 -33.07 -15.39 -5.96
C GLU A 211 -34.36 -14.91 -6.65
#